data_13e78741bf16f41982328cf5b0e804ea
#
_entry.id   13e78741bf16f41982328cf5b0e804ea
#
_cell.length_a   1.000
_cell.length_b   1.000
_cell.length_c   1.000
_cell.angle_alpha   90.00
_cell.angle_beta   90.00
_cell.angle_gamma   90.00
#
_symmetry.space_group_name_H-M   'P 1'
#
loop_
_entity.id
_entity.type
_entity.pdbx_description
1 polymer ?
#
loop_
_entity_poly.entity_id
_entity_poly.type
_entity_poly.pdbx_seq_one_letter_code
_entity_poly.pdbx_strand_id
1 'polypeptide(L)'
;MGNGMTKINYDKRLNAYQDNLADIGLKGKVTAKNFVTPDKYQVTTSKALLYGRPDEGSPLTSQLLYGEYFNVFEINKEWAWGQSLKDGYVGYCSLTSLTQDLNEITHHVSALSCHIYPEPNLKTAAVHIIHMMSDVSVINEDQVNGFIPLSDGNWIYANHITK
;
A
#
# COMPACT_ATOMS: atom_id res chain seq x y z
N MET A 1 40.05 -8.56 26.08
CA MET A 1 39.30 -9.45 25.17
C MET A 1 38.11 -8.65 24.71
N GLY A 2 38.20 -8.12 23.52
CA GLY A 2 37.10 -7.33 22.93
C GLY A 2 36.02 -8.26 22.43
N ASN A 3 34.83 -8.24 23.03
CA ASN A 3 33.62 -8.77 22.43
C ASN A 3 33.30 -7.87 21.24
N GLY A 4 33.72 -8.29 20.05
CA GLY A 4 33.29 -7.71 18.81
C GLY A 4 31.78 -7.97 18.65
N MET A 5 30.93 -7.04 19.11
CA MET A 5 29.54 -7.00 18.71
C MET A 5 29.52 -6.88 17.20
N THR A 6 29.16 -7.97 16.53
CA THR A 6 28.88 -7.98 15.09
C THR A 6 27.80 -6.94 14.86
N LYS A 7 28.14 -5.80 14.25
CA LYS A 7 27.19 -4.73 13.95
C LYS A 7 26.21 -5.30 12.93
N ILE A 8 24.99 -5.63 13.38
CA ILE A 8 23.93 -6.10 12.49
C ILE A 8 23.63 -4.96 11.52
N ASN A 9 23.90 -5.20 10.24
CA ASN A 9 23.60 -4.24 9.19
C ASN A 9 22.17 -4.50 8.71
N TYR A 10 21.24 -3.63 9.10
CA TYR A 10 19.84 -3.71 8.67
C TYR A 10 19.72 -3.26 7.21
N ASP A 11 19.10 -4.09 6.38
CA ASP A 11 18.83 -3.76 4.98
C ASP A 11 17.80 -2.62 4.89
N LYS A 12 18.22 -1.47 4.35
CA LYS A 12 17.36 -0.27 4.18
C LYS A 12 16.19 -0.49 3.24
N ARG A 13 16.22 -1.54 2.42
CA ARG A 13 15.09 -1.89 1.53
C ARG A 13 13.92 -2.48 2.32
N LEU A 14 14.19 -3.09 3.48
CA LEU A 14 13.23 -3.81 4.32
C LEU A 14 13.11 -3.23 5.73
N ASN A 15 13.86 -2.20 6.05
CA ASN A 15 13.83 -1.53 7.35
C ASN A 15 13.80 -0.02 7.12
N ALA A 16 12.77 0.63 7.67
CA ALA A 16 12.55 2.06 7.44
C ALA A 16 13.47 2.92 8.31
N TYR A 17 14.68 3.22 7.83
CA TYR A 17 15.57 4.18 8.48
C TYR A 17 16.46 4.94 7.49
N GLN A 18 16.67 6.19 7.83
CA GLN A 18 17.58 7.15 7.20
C GLN A 18 18.37 7.84 8.31
N ASP A 19 19.36 8.69 7.97
CA ASP A 19 20.18 9.37 8.95
C ASP A 19 19.39 10.34 9.85
N ASN A 20 18.34 10.95 9.32
CA ASN A 20 17.49 11.92 10.02
C ASN A 20 16.24 11.29 10.67
N LEU A 21 15.75 10.15 10.19
CA LEU A 21 14.45 9.60 10.55
C LEU A 21 14.44 8.07 10.48
N ALA A 22 13.80 7.43 11.44
CA ALA A 22 13.57 5.99 11.44
C ALA A 22 12.23 5.61 12.08
N ASP A 23 11.76 4.40 11.74
CA ASP A 23 10.66 3.77 12.45
C ASP A 23 11.01 3.60 13.94
N ILE A 24 10.08 3.95 14.83
CA ILE A 24 10.19 3.78 16.27
C ILE A 24 10.53 2.33 16.67
N GLY A 25 10.06 1.34 15.92
CA GLY A 25 10.36 -0.07 16.10
C GLY A 25 11.84 -0.43 15.92
N LEU A 26 12.63 0.45 15.30
CA LEU A 26 14.08 0.28 15.10
C LEU A 26 14.93 1.03 16.14
N LYS A 27 14.30 1.68 17.14
CA LYS A 27 15.02 2.38 18.20
C LYS A 27 15.93 1.40 18.98
N GLY A 28 17.20 1.78 19.12
CA GLY A 28 18.21 0.93 19.72
C GLY A 28 18.84 -0.10 18.75
N LYS A 29 18.33 -0.23 17.54
CA LYS A 29 18.87 -1.15 16.51
C LYS A 29 19.62 -0.42 15.41
N VAL A 30 19.18 0.78 15.04
CA VAL A 30 19.79 1.65 14.03
C VAL A 30 20.09 3.03 14.61
N THR A 31 20.93 3.81 13.92
CA THR A 31 21.21 5.20 14.28
C THR A 31 20.40 6.13 13.40
N ALA A 32 19.58 6.99 14.01
CA ALA A 32 18.85 8.07 13.35
C ALA A 32 18.67 9.23 14.33
N LYS A 33 18.48 10.45 13.80
CA LYS A 33 18.24 11.64 14.66
C LYS A 33 16.89 11.59 15.34
N ASN A 34 15.87 11.11 14.65
CA ASN A 34 14.49 11.03 15.14
C ASN A 34 13.91 9.62 14.88
N PHE A 35 13.04 9.19 15.79
CA PHE A 35 12.28 7.95 15.64
C PHE A 35 10.79 8.29 15.70
N VAL A 36 10.01 7.81 14.75
CA VAL A 36 8.59 8.15 14.61
C VAL A 36 7.72 6.91 14.48
N THR A 37 6.48 7.04 14.95
CA THR A 37 5.42 6.08 14.65
C THR A 37 4.81 6.45 13.29
N PRO A 38 4.67 5.50 12.35
CA PRO A 38 4.12 5.82 11.05
C PRO A 38 2.61 6.06 11.12
N ASP A 39 2.11 6.86 10.18
CA ASP A 39 0.69 6.96 9.87
C ASP A 39 0.33 5.92 8.80
N LYS A 40 -0.78 5.21 9.01
CA LYS A 40 -1.27 4.22 8.05
C LYS A 40 -2.03 4.89 6.92
N TYR A 41 -1.69 4.53 5.70
CA TYR A 41 -2.37 4.90 4.46
C TYR A 41 -2.82 3.67 3.69
N GLN A 42 -3.70 3.87 2.72
CA GLN A 42 -4.18 2.82 1.82
C GLN A 42 -4.07 3.27 0.36
N VAL A 43 -3.72 2.35 -0.53
CA VAL A 43 -3.58 2.62 -1.97
C VAL A 43 -4.96 2.73 -2.62
N THR A 44 -5.20 3.83 -3.35
CA THR A 44 -6.46 4.13 -4.04
C THR A 44 -6.37 4.04 -5.56
N THR A 45 -5.17 3.92 -6.12
CA THR A 45 -4.94 3.74 -7.56
C THR A 45 -4.79 2.26 -7.89
N SER A 46 -4.92 1.88 -9.17
CA SER A 46 -4.73 0.49 -9.61
C SER A 46 -3.43 -0.13 -9.13
N LYS A 47 -2.39 0.69 -9.07
CA LYS A 47 -1.08 0.39 -8.48
C LYS A 47 -0.42 1.68 -8.01
N ALA A 48 0.44 1.58 -7.01
CA ALA A 48 1.31 2.64 -6.54
C ALA A 48 2.77 2.19 -6.66
N LEU A 49 3.57 2.91 -7.41
CA LEU A 49 4.99 2.59 -7.60
C LEU A 49 5.80 3.08 -6.41
N LEU A 50 6.71 2.26 -5.94
CA LEU A 50 7.61 2.55 -4.83
C LEU A 50 9.03 2.76 -5.36
N TYR A 51 9.54 3.97 -5.18
CA TYR A 51 10.84 4.41 -5.72
C TYR A 51 11.93 4.45 -4.64
N GLY A 52 13.18 4.27 -5.06
CA GLY A 52 14.34 4.38 -4.15
C GLY A 52 14.65 5.82 -3.72
N ARG A 53 14.21 6.82 -4.49
CA ARG A 53 14.29 8.26 -4.21
C ARG A 53 12.98 8.94 -4.58
N PRO A 54 12.70 10.15 -4.06
CA PRO A 54 11.51 10.94 -4.42
C PRO A 54 11.63 11.56 -5.83
N ASP A 55 11.75 10.71 -6.82
CA ASP A 55 11.99 11.02 -8.22
C ASP A 55 11.53 9.85 -9.09
N GLU A 56 10.62 10.09 -10.03
CA GLU A 56 10.10 9.08 -10.95
C GLU A 56 11.17 8.47 -11.89
N GLY A 57 12.29 9.15 -12.06
CA GLY A 57 13.45 8.63 -12.78
C GLY A 57 14.35 7.69 -11.98
N SER A 58 14.10 7.54 -10.66
CA SER A 58 14.87 6.62 -9.81
C SER A 58 14.42 5.16 -9.96
N PRO A 59 15.29 4.19 -9.62
CA PRO A 59 14.93 2.80 -9.68
C PRO A 59 13.74 2.47 -8.75
N LEU A 60 12.86 1.58 -9.22
CA LEU A 60 11.79 1.03 -8.41
C LEU A 60 12.35 0.07 -7.36
N THR A 61 11.79 0.12 -6.15
CA THR A 61 12.06 -0.84 -5.08
C THR A 61 10.98 -1.91 -5.00
N SER A 62 9.70 -1.51 -5.23
CA SER A 62 8.55 -2.40 -5.25
C SER A 62 7.36 -1.71 -5.93
N GLN A 63 6.21 -2.37 -5.90
CA GLN A 63 4.92 -1.87 -6.37
C GLN A 63 3.84 -2.34 -5.41
N LEU A 64 2.98 -1.43 -4.96
CA LEU A 64 1.78 -1.76 -4.20
C LEU A 64 0.58 -1.85 -5.15
N LEU A 65 -0.37 -2.72 -4.80
CA LEU A 65 -1.62 -2.86 -5.51
C LEU A 65 -2.75 -2.08 -4.82
N TYR A 66 -3.85 -1.90 -5.54
CA TYR A 66 -5.07 -1.29 -5.01
C TYR A 66 -5.48 -1.93 -3.67
N GLY A 67 -5.81 -1.09 -2.70
CA GLY A 67 -6.29 -1.50 -1.38
C GLY A 67 -5.20 -1.86 -0.37
N GLU A 68 -3.95 -2.08 -0.78
CA GLU A 68 -2.86 -2.42 0.14
C GLU A 68 -2.54 -1.29 1.11
N TYR A 69 -2.15 -1.65 2.33
CA TYR A 69 -1.74 -0.67 3.34
C TYR A 69 -0.26 -0.30 3.23
N PHE A 70 0.01 0.98 3.49
CA PHE A 70 1.33 1.58 3.46
C PHE A 70 1.55 2.44 4.71
N ASN A 71 2.60 2.15 5.47
CA ASN A 71 3.01 2.94 6.63
C ASN A 71 3.87 4.11 6.18
N VAL A 72 3.41 5.34 6.39
CA VAL A 72 4.09 6.57 6.01
C VAL A 72 4.81 7.17 7.21
N PHE A 73 6.12 7.38 7.11
CA PHE A 73 6.97 7.97 8.14
C PHE A 73 7.22 9.46 7.92
N GLU A 74 7.23 9.90 6.66
CA GLU A 74 7.47 11.31 6.27
C GLU A 74 6.73 11.66 4.99
N ILE A 75 6.19 12.87 4.95
CA ILE A 75 5.64 13.47 3.74
C ILE A 75 6.47 14.72 3.42
N ASN A 76 6.98 14.78 2.19
CA ASN A 76 7.67 15.94 1.67
C ASN A 76 7.11 16.26 0.28
N LYS A 77 6.41 17.39 0.16
CA LYS A 77 5.67 17.80 -1.04
C LYS A 77 4.69 16.68 -1.48
N GLU A 78 4.86 16.17 -2.71
CA GLU A 78 4.03 15.11 -3.29
C GLU A 78 4.51 13.68 -2.98
N TRP A 79 5.57 13.52 -2.19
CA TRP A 79 6.16 12.21 -1.87
C TRP A 79 5.93 11.79 -0.43
N ALA A 80 5.51 10.54 -0.27
CA ALA A 80 5.45 9.84 1.00
C ALA A 80 6.59 8.83 1.09
N TRP A 81 7.45 8.93 2.10
CA TRP A 81 8.43 7.91 2.44
C TRP A 81 7.82 6.94 3.44
N GLY A 82 7.83 5.66 3.10
CA GLY A 82 7.13 4.68 3.90
C GLY A 82 7.52 3.24 3.63
N GLN A 83 6.73 2.33 4.20
CA GLN A 83 6.94 0.90 4.11
C GLN A 83 5.63 0.16 3.82
N SER A 84 5.66 -0.72 2.83
CA SER A 84 4.56 -1.64 2.52
C SER A 84 4.34 -2.62 3.67
N LEU A 85 3.07 -2.82 4.07
CA LEU A 85 2.73 -3.79 5.09
C LEU A 85 2.70 -5.22 4.54
N LYS A 86 2.60 -5.39 3.23
CA LYS A 86 2.45 -6.71 2.61
C LYS A 86 3.78 -7.40 2.35
N ASP A 87 4.72 -6.70 1.72
CA ASP A 87 6.04 -7.25 1.36
C ASP A 87 7.22 -6.64 2.15
N GLY A 88 6.95 -5.61 2.97
CA GLY A 88 7.95 -4.97 3.83
C GLY A 88 8.89 -4.01 3.11
N TYR A 89 8.76 -3.80 1.80
CA TYR A 89 9.65 -2.92 1.08
C TYR A 89 9.46 -1.45 1.47
N VAL A 90 10.59 -0.75 1.58
CA VAL A 90 10.67 0.68 1.92
C VAL A 90 10.96 1.49 0.67
N GLY A 91 10.33 2.65 0.55
CA GLY A 91 10.59 3.58 -0.55
C GLY A 91 9.68 4.79 -0.55
N TYR A 92 9.72 5.53 -1.64
CA TYR A 92 8.96 6.73 -1.88
C TYR A 92 7.79 6.46 -2.83
N CYS A 93 6.59 6.83 -2.39
CA CYS A 93 5.36 6.69 -3.14
C CYS A 93 4.75 8.06 -3.38
N SER A 94 4.10 8.27 -4.55
CA SER A 94 3.32 9.47 -4.79
C SER A 94 2.15 9.57 -3.82
N LEU A 95 2.01 10.70 -3.14
CA LEU A 95 0.93 10.95 -2.19
C LEU A 95 -0.45 10.91 -2.86
N THR A 96 -0.53 11.18 -4.17
CA THR A 96 -1.78 11.09 -4.95
C THR A 96 -2.34 9.69 -5.09
N SER A 97 -1.53 8.67 -4.82
CA SER A 97 -1.94 7.26 -4.84
C SER A 97 -2.45 6.74 -3.49
N LEU A 98 -2.46 7.57 -2.46
CA LEU A 98 -2.68 7.19 -1.07
C LEU A 98 -3.83 7.97 -0.43
N THR A 99 -4.53 7.34 0.52
CA THR A 99 -5.54 7.97 1.38
C THR A 99 -5.36 7.55 2.84
N GLN A 100 -5.76 8.43 3.77
CA GLN A 100 -5.93 8.11 5.18
C GLN A 100 -7.35 7.61 5.52
N ASP A 101 -8.29 7.70 4.59
CA ASP A 101 -9.61 7.11 4.72
C ASP A 101 -9.50 5.61 4.51
N LEU A 102 -9.22 4.88 5.59
CA LEU A 102 -8.94 3.45 5.54
C LEU A 102 -10.23 2.63 5.49
N ASN A 103 -10.27 1.67 4.58
CA ASN A 103 -11.28 0.64 4.53
C ASN A 103 -10.71 -0.70 5.01
N GLU A 104 -11.48 -1.45 5.78
CA GLU A 104 -11.09 -2.79 6.21
C GLU A 104 -11.04 -3.73 5.01
N ILE A 105 -9.94 -4.46 4.86
CA ILE A 105 -9.78 -5.45 3.80
C ILE A 105 -10.59 -6.69 4.17
N THR A 106 -11.52 -7.07 3.31
CA THR A 106 -12.40 -8.23 3.50
C THR A 106 -12.16 -9.32 2.46
N HIS A 107 -11.75 -8.95 1.25
CA HIS A 107 -11.56 -9.85 0.11
C HIS A 107 -10.33 -9.44 -0.71
N HIS A 108 -9.89 -10.38 -1.55
CA HIS A 108 -8.82 -10.20 -2.54
C HIS A 108 -9.34 -10.48 -3.93
N VAL A 109 -8.76 -9.81 -4.93
CA VAL A 109 -9.03 -10.12 -6.34
C VAL A 109 -8.38 -11.45 -6.71
N SER A 110 -9.19 -12.40 -7.19
CA SER A 110 -8.76 -13.74 -7.63
C SER A 110 -8.63 -13.87 -9.16
N ALA A 111 -9.29 -12.98 -9.92
CA ALA A 111 -9.12 -12.89 -11.36
C ALA A 111 -7.79 -12.19 -11.72
N LEU A 112 -7.22 -12.47 -12.91
CA LEU A 112 -6.00 -11.80 -13.39
C LEU A 112 -6.12 -10.28 -13.36
N SER A 113 -7.29 -9.77 -13.76
CA SER A 113 -7.71 -8.38 -13.62
C SER A 113 -9.21 -8.29 -13.49
N CYS A 114 -9.70 -7.25 -12.86
CA CYS A 114 -11.13 -6.94 -12.85
C CYS A 114 -11.36 -5.43 -12.84
N HIS A 115 -12.59 -5.05 -13.09
CA HIS A 115 -13.02 -3.67 -13.15
C HIS A 115 -13.84 -3.33 -11.91
N ILE A 116 -13.65 -2.13 -11.40
CA ILE A 116 -14.52 -1.50 -10.41
C ILE A 116 -15.44 -0.53 -11.15
N TYR A 117 -16.74 -0.61 -10.86
CA TYR A 117 -17.79 0.16 -11.53
C TYR A 117 -18.51 1.08 -10.54
N PRO A 118 -19.01 2.24 -10.99
CA PRO A 118 -19.78 3.15 -10.13
C PRO A 118 -21.18 2.62 -9.81
N GLU A 119 -21.67 1.65 -10.58
CA GLU A 119 -22.96 0.99 -10.40
C GLU A 119 -22.90 -0.48 -10.88
N PRO A 120 -23.83 -1.37 -10.48
CA PRO A 120 -23.80 -2.79 -10.81
C PRO A 120 -24.24 -3.05 -12.27
N ASN A 121 -23.50 -2.50 -13.22
CA ASN A 121 -23.84 -2.53 -14.65
C ASN A 121 -22.57 -2.53 -15.51
N LEU A 122 -22.37 -3.59 -16.31
CA LEU A 122 -21.25 -3.75 -17.24
C LEU A 122 -21.22 -2.70 -18.36
N LYS A 123 -22.32 -1.97 -18.59
CA LYS A 123 -22.43 -0.95 -19.66
C LYS A 123 -21.94 0.42 -19.21
N THR A 124 -21.68 0.60 -17.91
CA THR A 124 -21.07 1.83 -17.39
C THR A 124 -19.55 1.79 -17.53
N ALA A 125 -18.93 2.97 -17.63
CA ALA A 125 -17.48 3.06 -17.64
C ALA A 125 -16.91 2.65 -16.27
N ALA A 126 -15.92 1.76 -16.27
CA ALA A 126 -15.21 1.39 -15.05
C ALA A 126 -14.42 2.58 -14.49
N VAL A 127 -14.39 2.72 -13.17
CA VAL A 127 -13.58 3.74 -12.49
C VAL A 127 -12.14 3.29 -12.27
N HIS A 128 -11.93 1.99 -12.09
CA HIS A 128 -10.61 1.38 -11.95
C HIS A 128 -10.52 0.04 -12.67
N ILE A 129 -9.33 -0.30 -13.11
CA ILE A 129 -8.92 -1.67 -13.45
C ILE A 129 -7.92 -2.08 -12.38
N ILE A 130 -8.22 -3.15 -11.64
CA ILE A 130 -7.36 -3.68 -10.58
C ILE A 130 -6.94 -5.11 -10.91
N HIS A 131 -5.88 -5.57 -10.26
CA HIS A 131 -5.19 -6.80 -10.63
C HIS A 131 -5.33 -7.87 -9.56
N MET A 132 -5.01 -9.11 -9.91
CA MET A 132 -4.92 -10.24 -8.98
C MET A 132 -4.15 -9.84 -7.71
N MET A 133 -4.65 -10.24 -6.57
CA MET A 133 -4.13 -9.92 -5.23
C MET A 133 -4.33 -8.47 -4.78
N SER A 134 -5.02 -7.61 -5.55
CA SER A 134 -5.53 -6.34 -5.02
C SER A 134 -6.51 -6.59 -3.87
N ASP A 135 -6.52 -5.69 -2.91
CA ASP A 135 -7.35 -5.79 -1.70
C ASP A 135 -8.62 -4.95 -1.85
N VAL A 136 -9.76 -5.48 -1.45
CA VAL A 136 -11.05 -4.78 -1.52
C VAL A 136 -11.83 -4.91 -0.21
N SER A 137 -12.68 -3.91 0.04
CA SER A 137 -13.57 -3.87 1.20
C SER A 137 -15.01 -4.01 0.74
N VAL A 138 -15.62 -5.15 1.02
CA VAL A 138 -17.01 -5.47 0.68
C VAL A 138 -17.90 -5.10 1.84
N ILE A 139 -19.01 -4.36 1.60
CA ILE A 139 -19.96 -3.96 2.65
C ILE A 139 -20.81 -5.14 3.10
N ASN A 140 -21.34 -5.89 2.14
CA ASN A 140 -22.17 -7.08 2.34
C ASN A 140 -22.07 -7.97 1.10
N GLU A 141 -22.60 -9.18 1.20
CA GLU A 141 -22.54 -10.16 0.10
C GLU A 141 -23.80 -10.18 -0.78
N ASP A 142 -24.67 -9.17 -0.64
CA ASP A 142 -25.88 -9.04 -1.45
C ASP A 142 -25.54 -8.66 -2.89
N GLN A 143 -25.85 -9.54 -3.83
CA GLN A 143 -25.50 -9.34 -5.23
C GLN A 143 -26.62 -8.63 -5.99
N VAL A 144 -26.23 -7.67 -6.83
CA VAL A 144 -27.08 -7.02 -7.83
C VAL A 144 -26.47 -7.27 -9.20
N ASN A 145 -27.17 -7.97 -10.07
CA ASN A 145 -26.67 -8.33 -11.43
C ASN A 145 -25.30 -9.06 -11.42
N GLY A 146 -24.99 -9.81 -10.34
CA GLY A 146 -23.70 -10.48 -10.15
C GLY A 146 -22.59 -9.59 -9.59
N PHE A 147 -22.89 -8.34 -9.25
CA PHE A 147 -21.97 -7.42 -8.58
C PHE A 147 -22.22 -7.37 -7.09
N ILE A 148 -21.17 -7.04 -6.34
CA ILE A 148 -21.17 -6.90 -4.88
C ILE A 148 -20.69 -5.48 -4.52
N PRO A 149 -21.32 -4.81 -3.51
CA PRO A 149 -21.00 -3.42 -3.18
C PRO A 149 -19.71 -3.31 -2.37
N LEU A 150 -18.88 -2.33 -2.71
CA LEU A 150 -17.67 -1.95 -1.99
C LEU A 150 -17.94 -0.79 -1.03
N SER A 151 -17.12 -0.66 0.01
CA SER A 151 -17.26 0.37 1.05
C SER A 151 -17.06 1.81 0.55
N ASP A 152 -16.42 1.99 -0.60
CA ASP A 152 -16.25 3.28 -1.26
C ASP A 152 -17.44 3.70 -2.15
N GLY A 153 -18.54 2.91 -2.15
CA GLY A 153 -19.74 3.14 -2.94
C GLY A 153 -19.70 2.58 -4.35
N ASN A 154 -18.60 1.96 -4.74
CA ASN A 154 -18.44 1.29 -6.03
C ASN A 154 -18.87 -0.18 -5.98
N TRP A 155 -18.77 -0.87 -7.11
CA TRP A 155 -19.21 -2.25 -7.31
C TRP A 155 -18.14 -3.07 -8.02
N ILE A 156 -18.02 -4.34 -7.64
CA ILE A 156 -17.11 -5.31 -8.26
C ILE A 156 -17.87 -6.59 -8.59
N TYR A 157 -17.46 -7.30 -9.65
CA TYR A 157 -18.09 -8.57 -10.02
C TYR A 157 -17.73 -9.64 -8.98
N ALA A 158 -18.75 -10.24 -8.35
CA ALA A 158 -18.58 -11.13 -7.20
C ALA A 158 -17.68 -12.34 -7.47
N ASN A 159 -17.71 -12.89 -8.70
CA ASN A 159 -16.90 -14.06 -9.08
C ASN A 159 -15.41 -13.73 -9.28
N HIS A 160 -15.02 -12.46 -9.23
CA HIS A 160 -13.62 -12.03 -9.38
C HIS A 160 -12.89 -11.82 -8.06
N ILE A 161 -13.57 -12.03 -6.93
CA ILE A 161 -12.99 -11.84 -5.59
C ILE A 161 -13.18 -13.08 -4.72
N THR A 162 -12.35 -13.19 -3.69
CA THR A 162 -12.40 -14.25 -2.68
C THR A 162 -12.01 -13.69 -1.30
N LYS A 163 -12.47 -14.34 -0.23
CA LYS A 163 -12.07 -14.05 1.15
C LYS A 163 -10.65 -14.49 1.43
#